data_a666f512d4f29ef5620bc8a980e63565
#
_entry.id   a666f512d4f29ef5620bc8a980e63565
#
_cell.length_a   1.000
_cell.length_b   1.000
_cell.length_c   1.000
_cell.angle_alpha   90.00
_cell.angle_beta   90.00
_cell.angle_gamma   90.00
#
_symmetry.space_group_name_H-M   'P 1'
#
loop_
_entity.id
_entity.type
_entity.pdbx_description
1 polymer ?
#
loop_
_entity_poly.entity_id
_entity_poly.type
_entity_poly.pdbx_seq_one_letter_code
_entity_poly.pdbx_strand_id
1 'polypeptide(L)'
;MGRSLDPVGLVYRPECMATQLNSGSFVGASAPHPAPEAEEIYRRWLQFLDEEFVKHCAPERRSEIVRDQLTQIYLGRPAGGKLNLTLTSELPGNVLTMSLDPANVTLEAEHFADVDRERFARRKPLIWFWQMFDRSPIGLNHWLGLRFRCMLGRHIFDHMGAGVRIFHGVDFTYGYNLSIGDGAVIRQGALLQDRGGIKIGKNAVVGSYARILSYQRNPDNFDQVALMATEIGAGAMIGSHAIVQGGARIGEHEVVGEFPAMRN
;
A
#
# COMPACT_ATOMS: atom_id res chain seq x y z
N MET A 1 25.48 -15.05 -37.69
CA MET A 1 24.63 -15.91 -36.82
C MET A 1 24.42 -15.16 -35.52
N GLY A 2 23.36 -14.36 -35.46
CA GLY A 2 23.00 -13.59 -34.28
C GLY A 2 22.20 -14.45 -33.30
N ARG A 3 22.63 -14.52 -32.06
CA ARG A 3 21.81 -15.07 -30.97
C ARG A 3 20.90 -13.95 -30.45
N SER A 4 19.62 -14.16 -30.66
CA SER A 4 18.55 -13.36 -30.00
C SER A 4 18.69 -13.56 -28.51
N LEU A 5 18.80 -12.47 -27.74
CA LEU A 5 18.67 -12.47 -26.31
C LEU A 5 17.18 -12.39 -26.00
N ASP A 6 16.60 -13.47 -25.48
CA ASP A 6 15.25 -13.45 -24.92
C ASP A 6 15.21 -12.57 -23.67
N PRO A 7 14.25 -11.66 -23.56
CA PRO A 7 14.09 -10.79 -22.40
C PRO A 7 13.24 -11.44 -21.30
N VAL A 8 13.42 -12.73 -21.04
CA VAL A 8 12.70 -13.41 -19.96
C VAL A 8 13.64 -13.55 -18.77
N GLY A 9 13.35 -12.78 -17.72
CA GLY A 9 14.06 -12.87 -16.45
C GLY A 9 14.10 -14.31 -15.94
N LEU A 10 15.26 -14.73 -15.45
CA LEU A 10 15.52 -16.04 -14.90
C LEU A 10 14.47 -16.40 -13.84
N VAL A 11 13.66 -17.41 -14.12
CA VAL A 11 12.75 -18.05 -13.16
C VAL A 11 13.59 -19.04 -12.33
N TYR A 12 13.70 -18.75 -11.04
CA TYR A 12 14.43 -19.60 -10.09
C TYR A 12 13.47 -20.58 -9.42
N ARG A 13 13.73 -21.89 -9.51
CA ARG A 13 12.90 -22.93 -8.86
C ARG A 13 13.39 -23.21 -7.45
N PRO A 14 12.48 -23.31 -6.44
CA PRO A 14 12.83 -23.48 -5.02
C PRO A 14 13.61 -24.76 -4.68
N GLU A 15 13.52 -25.78 -5.50
CA GLU A 15 14.16 -27.08 -5.27
C GLU A 15 15.70 -27.03 -5.22
N CYS A 16 16.32 -26.00 -5.82
CA CYS A 16 17.76 -25.78 -5.73
C CYS A 16 18.23 -25.13 -4.42
N MET A 17 17.32 -24.54 -3.62
CA MET A 17 17.71 -23.90 -2.36
C MET A 17 17.77 -24.85 -1.15
N ALA A 18 17.11 -26.01 -1.23
CA ALA A 18 17.03 -26.93 -0.09
C ALA A 18 18.35 -27.63 0.26
N THR A 19 19.34 -27.63 -0.63
CA THR A 19 20.53 -28.50 -0.49
C THR A 19 21.78 -27.77 0.01
N GLN A 20 21.78 -26.45 0.22
CA GLN A 20 22.96 -25.67 0.62
C GLN A 20 22.75 -24.61 1.71
N LEU A 21 21.75 -24.78 2.56
CA LEU A 21 21.66 -23.96 3.77
C LEU A 21 22.55 -24.61 4.85
N ASN A 22 23.80 -24.22 4.88
CA ASN A 22 24.65 -24.45 6.04
C ASN A 22 24.02 -23.80 7.28
N SER A 23 24.06 -24.52 8.39
CA SER A 23 23.47 -24.33 9.72
C SER A 23 23.71 -22.95 10.37
N GLY A 24 23.30 -21.87 9.72
CA GLY A 24 23.08 -20.60 10.39
C GLY A 24 21.81 -20.70 11.21
N SER A 25 21.91 -20.60 12.52
CA SER A 25 20.73 -20.54 13.40
C SER A 25 19.90 -19.32 13.04
N PHE A 26 18.68 -19.55 12.54
CA PHE A 26 17.71 -18.48 12.34
C PHE A 26 17.29 -17.94 13.72
N VAL A 27 17.66 -16.70 14.02
CA VAL A 27 17.19 -16.02 15.23
C VAL A 27 15.73 -15.65 15.01
N GLY A 28 14.82 -16.39 15.63
CA GLY A 28 13.41 -16.01 15.71
C GLY A 28 13.27 -14.77 16.59
N ALA A 29 13.09 -13.59 15.98
CA ALA A 29 12.79 -12.39 16.74
C ALA A 29 11.35 -12.45 17.25
N SER A 30 11.15 -12.38 18.56
CA SER A 30 9.87 -11.99 19.12
C SER A 30 9.59 -10.56 18.65
N ALA A 31 8.42 -10.30 18.07
CA ALA A 31 8.07 -8.96 17.67
C ALA A 31 8.03 -8.04 18.93
N PRO A 32 8.79 -6.95 18.96
CA PRO A 32 8.76 -6.05 20.10
C PRO A 32 7.37 -5.43 20.24
N HIS A 33 6.86 -5.39 21.47
CA HIS A 33 5.60 -4.76 21.82
C HIS A 33 5.85 -3.35 22.40
N PRO A 34 4.96 -2.39 22.14
CA PRO A 34 4.99 -1.13 22.87
C PRO A 34 4.69 -1.35 24.36
N ALA A 35 4.92 -0.32 25.19
CA ALA A 35 4.48 -0.35 26.58
C ALA A 35 2.96 -0.59 26.66
N PRO A 36 2.46 -1.28 27.68
CA PRO A 36 1.04 -1.67 27.78
C PRO A 36 0.06 -0.51 27.61
N GLU A 37 0.37 0.65 28.21
CA GLU A 37 -0.45 1.85 28.11
C GLU A 37 -0.51 2.41 26.68
N ALA A 38 0.64 2.39 25.99
CA ALA A 38 0.73 2.83 24.60
C ALA A 38 -0.03 1.87 23.67
N GLU A 39 0.13 0.56 23.89
CA GLU A 39 -0.60 -0.46 23.12
C GLU A 39 -2.12 -0.30 23.27
N GLU A 40 -2.59 -0.05 24.48
CA GLU A 40 -4.03 0.15 24.75
C GLU A 40 -4.56 1.41 24.06
N ILE A 41 -3.83 2.53 24.10
CA ILE A 41 -4.20 3.76 23.39
C ILE A 41 -4.27 3.52 21.89
N TYR A 42 -3.26 2.86 21.30
CA TYR A 42 -3.22 2.56 19.86
C TYR A 42 -4.37 1.64 19.45
N ARG A 43 -4.69 0.62 20.26
CA ARG A 43 -5.78 -0.32 19.98
C ARG A 43 -7.13 0.37 20.00
N ARG A 44 -7.40 1.23 21.00
CA ARG A 44 -8.65 2.02 21.10
C ARG A 44 -8.80 2.96 19.91
N TRP A 45 -7.73 3.64 19.52
CA TRP A 45 -7.78 4.53 18.37
C TRP A 45 -8.09 3.78 17.07
N LEU A 46 -7.43 2.66 16.82
CA LEU A 46 -7.69 1.83 15.64
C LEU A 46 -9.11 1.27 15.63
N GLN A 47 -9.60 0.82 16.78
CA GLN A 47 -10.97 0.34 16.93
C GLN A 47 -11.99 1.45 16.63
N PHE A 48 -11.80 2.63 17.19
CA PHE A 48 -12.65 3.80 16.92
C PHE A 48 -12.70 4.11 15.41
N LEU A 49 -11.55 4.12 14.73
CA LEU A 49 -11.50 4.39 13.30
C LEU A 49 -12.22 3.30 12.50
N ASP A 50 -11.99 2.04 12.82
CA ASP A 50 -12.62 0.90 12.12
C ASP A 50 -14.16 0.98 12.26
N GLU A 51 -14.66 1.21 13.46
CA GLU A 51 -16.10 1.38 13.75
C GLU A 51 -16.71 2.57 12.97
N GLU A 52 -16.03 3.73 12.95
CA GLU A 52 -16.50 4.91 12.21
C GLU A 52 -16.52 4.65 10.70
N PHE A 53 -15.53 3.96 10.13
CA PHE A 53 -15.49 3.66 8.69
C PHE A 53 -16.46 2.55 8.28
N VAL A 54 -16.80 1.62 9.17
CA VAL A 54 -17.90 0.67 8.97
C VAL A 54 -19.26 1.39 8.97
N LYS A 55 -19.47 2.28 9.94
CA LYS A 55 -20.72 3.03 10.12
C LYS A 55 -20.96 4.05 8.99
N HIS A 56 -19.90 4.65 8.47
CA HIS A 56 -19.97 5.75 7.52
C HIS A 56 -19.29 5.41 6.19
N CYS A 57 -20.11 5.15 5.16
CA CYS A 57 -19.63 4.82 3.81
C CYS A 57 -19.66 6.03 2.85
N ALA A 58 -20.36 7.12 3.22
CA ALA A 58 -20.45 8.32 2.39
C ALA A 58 -19.09 9.05 2.32
N PRO A 59 -18.64 9.47 1.12
CA PRO A 59 -17.35 10.12 0.93
C PRO A 59 -17.19 11.39 1.78
N GLU A 60 -18.25 12.18 1.91
CA GLU A 60 -18.26 13.44 2.65
C GLU A 60 -17.97 13.19 4.14
N ARG A 61 -18.67 12.19 4.73
CA ARG A 61 -18.47 11.88 6.16
C ARG A 61 -17.09 11.25 6.41
N ARG A 62 -16.60 10.41 5.51
CA ARG A 62 -15.23 9.89 5.58
C ARG A 62 -14.20 11.02 5.49
N SER A 63 -14.42 12.01 4.62
CA SER A 63 -13.54 13.19 4.52
C SER A 63 -13.50 13.98 5.82
N GLU A 64 -14.64 14.20 6.47
CA GLU A 64 -14.70 14.88 7.77
C GLU A 64 -13.89 14.13 8.84
N ILE A 65 -14.11 12.81 8.97
CA ILE A 65 -13.38 11.98 9.93
C ILE A 65 -11.87 12.06 9.66
N VAL A 66 -11.44 11.88 8.43
CA VAL A 66 -10.02 11.91 8.04
C VAL A 66 -9.41 13.28 8.29
N ARG A 67 -10.08 14.37 7.89
CA ARG A 67 -9.66 15.74 8.17
C ARG A 67 -9.41 15.95 9.67
N ASP A 68 -10.37 15.53 10.50
CA ASP A 68 -10.31 15.73 11.94
C ASP A 68 -9.14 14.95 12.56
N GLN A 69 -8.92 13.70 12.11
CA GLN A 69 -7.78 12.89 12.55
C GLN A 69 -6.44 13.47 12.10
N LEU A 70 -6.32 13.85 10.83
CA LEU A 70 -5.09 14.43 10.30
C LEU A 70 -4.77 15.77 10.96
N THR A 71 -5.79 16.61 11.24
CA THR A 71 -5.59 17.88 11.94
C THR A 71 -5.01 17.64 13.34
N GLN A 72 -5.50 16.64 14.07
CA GLN A 72 -4.95 16.30 15.38
C GLN A 72 -3.52 15.73 15.27
N ILE A 73 -3.25 14.85 14.29
CA ILE A 73 -1.93 14.25 14.11
C ILE A 73 -0.88 15.31 13.76
N TYR A 74 -1.21 16.23 12.84
CA TYR A 74 -0.24 17.19 12.31
C TYR A 74 -0.14 18.49 13.10
N LEU A 75 -1.27 18.95 13.68
CA LEU A 75 -1.36 20.26 14.32
C LEU A 75 -1.61 20.19 15.82
N GLY A 76 -1.85 19.00 16.38
CA GLY A 76 -2.10 18.80 17.82
C GLY A 76 -3.38 19.49 18.36
N ARG A 77 -4.32 19.83 17.48
CA ARG A 77 -5.56 20.53 17.81
C ARG A 77 -6.75 19.98 17.03
N PRO A 78 -7.98 20.16 17.50
CA PRO A 78 -9.18 19.81 16.75
C PRO A 78 -9.26 20.57 15.43
N ALA A 79 -9.93 19.97 14.43
CA ALA A 79 -10.26 20.66 13.19
C ALA A 79 -11.22 21.83 13.46
N GLY A 80 -11.04 22.91 12.71
CA GLY A 80 -11.83 24.13 12.80
C GLY A 80 -10.98 25.37 13.04
N GLY A 81 -11.63 26.52 13.13
CA GLY A 81 -11.01 27.84 13.23
C GLY A 81 -11.20 28.66 11.97
N LYS A 82 -11.14 30.00 12.12
CA LYS A 82 -11.20 30.92 10.99
C LYS A 82 -9.83 31.02 10.33
N LEU A 83 -9.79 30.81 9.03
CA LEU A 83 -8.58 31.06 8.23
C LEU A 83 -8.46 32.55 7.96
N ASN A 84 -7.30 33.11 8.25
CA ASN A 84 -6.99 34.49 7.89
C ASN A 84 -6.31 34.53 6.52
N LEU A 85 -7.05 34.92 5.51
CA LEU A 85 -6.55 34.97 4.12
C LEU A 85 -5.84 36.29 3.79
N THR A 86 -5.88 37.28 4.69
CA THR A 86 -5.29 38.61 4.45
C THR A 86 -3.84 38.71 4.88
N LEU A 87 -3.39 37.90 5.83
CA LEU A 87 -2.02 37.90 6.29
C LEU A 87 -1.19 36.89 5.51
N THR A 88 -0.28 37.38 4.68
CA THR A 88 0.61 36.53 3.84
C THR A 88 1.45 35.57 4.68
N SER A 89 1.83 35.95 5.89
CA SER A 89 2.59 35.10 6.83
C SER A 89 1.82 33.87 7.32
N GLU A 90 0.50 33.88 7.26
CA GLU A 90 -0.34 32.76 7.68
C GLU A 90 -0.68 31.80 6.52
N LEU A 91 -0.45 32.20 5.26
CA LEU A 91 -0.80 31.37 4.09
C LEU A 91 -0.22 29.97 4.11
N PRO A 92 1.06 29.74 4.47
CA PRO A 92 1.61 28.37 4.50
C PRO A 92 0.88 27.46 5.50
N GLY A 93 0.53 27.99 6.68
CA GLY A 93 -0.26 27.26 7.68
C GLY A 93 -1.69 26.97 7.20
N ASN A 94 -2.29 27.92 6.48
CA ASN A 94 -3.61 27.76 5.87
C ASN A 94 -3.57 26.71 4.75
N VAL A 95 -2.51 26.71 3.91
CA VAL A 95 -2.33 25.67 2.87
C VAL A 95 -2.23 24.29 3.51
N LEU A 96 -1.43 24.14 4.57
CA LEU A 96 -1.37 22.87 5.29
C LEU A 96 -2.74 22.46 5.84
N THR A 97 -3.42 23.36 6.55
CA THR A 97 -4.74 23.07 7.13
C THR A 97 -5.75 22.64 6.08
N MET A 98 -5.79 23.31 4.93
CA MET A 98 -6.70 22.97 3.83
C MET A 98 -6.33 21.63 3.19
N SER A 99 -5.04 21.32 3.08
CA SER A 99 -4.55 20.05 2.50
C SER A 99 -4.78 18.84 3.41
N LEU A 100 -5.09 19.04 4.69
CA LEU A 100 -5.46 17.92 5.58
C LEU A 100 -6.88 17.41 5.31
N ASP A 101 -7.71 18.19 4.61
CA ASP A 101 -9.05 17.77 4.23
C ASP A 101 -9.03 17.07 2.86
N PRO A 102 -9.41 15.77 2.78
CA PRO A 102 -9.45 15.04 1.50
C PRO A 102 -10.34 15.67 0.42
N ALA A 103 -11.33 16.47 0.82
CA ALA A 103 -12.22 17.17 -0.11
C ALA A 103 -11.49 18.25 -0.92
N ASN A 104 -10.38 18.78 -0.39
CA ASN A 104 -9.59 19.84 -1.02
C ASN A 104 -8.37 19.30 -1.80
N VAL A 105 -8.20 17.99 -1.88
CA VAL A 105 -7.03 17.34 -2.48
C VAL A 105 -7.44 16.67 -3.78
N THR A 106 -6.59 16.72 -4.78
CA THR A 106 -6.66 15.88 -5.98
C THR A 106 -5.58 14.83 -5.93
N LEU A 107 -5.94 13.57 -6.20
CA LEU A 107 -4.99 12.46 -6.30
C LEU A 107 -4.72 12.15 -7.78
N GLU A 108 -3.51 11.66 -8.08
CA GLU A 108 -3.10 11.32 -9.46
C GLU A 108 -4.12 10.39 -10.14
N ALA A 109 -4.68 9.45 -9.39
CA ALA A 109 -5.66 8.49 -9.86
C ALA A 109 -6.92 9.14 -10.48
N GLU A 110 -7.29 10.35 -10.07
CA GLU A 110 -8.45 11.07 -10.60
C GLU A 110 -8.24 11.57 -12.03
N HIS A 111 -6.98 11.63 -12.50
CA HIS A 111 -6.64 12.05 -13.86
C HIS A 111 -6.68 10.91 -14.87
N PHE A 112 -6.77 9.65 -14.43
CA PHE A 112 -6.81 8.52 -15.33
C PHE A 112 -8.21 8.33 -15.94
N ALA A 113 -8.27 8.06 -17.26
CA ALA A 113 -9.53 7.89 -17.98
C ALA A 113 -10.30 6.63 -17.55
N ASP A 114 -9.60 5.64 -17.01
CA ASP A 114 -10.13 4.35 -16.56
C ASP A 114 -10.60 4.33 -15.09
N VAL A 115 -10.57 5.47 -14.40
CA VAL A 115 -11.05 5.55 -13.01
C VAL A 115 -12.56 5.35 -12.92
N ASP A 116 -13.00 4.42 -12.09
CA ASP A 116 -14.39 4.35 -11.64
C ASP A 116 -14.61 5.46 -10.58
N ARG A 117 -15.21 6.56 -11.02
CA ARG A 117 -15.37 7.77 -10.20
C ARG A 117 -16.18 7.52 -8.92
N GLU A 118 -17.21 6.67 -8.98
CA GLU A 118 -18.04 6.39 -7.82
C GLU A 118 -17.30 5.51 -6.80
N ARG A 119 -16.67 4.44 -7.28
CA ARG A 119 -15.87 3.56 -6.42
C ARG A 119 -14.67 4.31 -5.82
N PHE A 120 -14.04 5.18 -6.61
CA PHE A 120 -12.89 5.97 -6.14
C PHE A 120 -13.29 7.02 -5.12
N ALA A 121 -14.38 7.76 -5.34
CA ALA A 121 -14.86 8.79 -4.42
C ALA A 121 -15.05 8.26 -2.99
N ARG A 122 -15.60 7.04 -2.85
CA ARG A 122 -15.80 6.39 -1.54
C ARG A 122 -14.49 6.00 -0.84
N ARG A 123 -13.39 5.84 -1.57
CA ARG A 123 -12.08 5.40 -1.07
C ARG A 123 -11.06 6.53 -0.96
N LYS A 124 -11.20 7.57 -1.74
CA LYS A 124 -10.29 8.72 -1.78
C LYS A 124 -9.94 9.28 -0.39
N PRO A 125 -10.91 9.50 0.54
CA PRO A 125 -10.56 9.99 1.87
C PRO A 125 -9.63 9.04 2.63
N LEU A 126 -9.85 7.73 2.49
CA LEU A 126 -9.06 6.70 3.17
C LEU A 126 -7.68 6.53 2.53
N ILE A 127 -7.59 6.65 1.20
CA ILE A 127 -6.32 6.65 0.46
C ILE A 127 -5.47 7.86 0.89
N TRP A 128 -6.08 9.03 0.99
CA TRP A 128 -5.41 10.22 1.50
C TRP A 128 -4.96 10.05 2.94
N PHE A 129 -5.80 9.44 3.80
CA PHE A 129 -5.43 9.13 5.19
C PHE A 129 -4.23 8.17 5.25
N TRP A 130 -4.22 7.12 4.41
CA TRP A 130 -3.09 6.20 4.29
C TRP A 130 -1.80 6.92 3.95
N GLN A 131 -1.81 7.73 2.90
CA GLN A 131 -0.62 8.45 2.43
C GLN A 131 -0.13 9.47 3.46
N MET A 132 -1.03 10.20 4.08
CA MET A 132 -0.67 11.20 5.09
C MET A 132 -0.24 10.55 6.41
N PHE A 133 -0.85 9.45 6.82
CA PHE A 133 -0.37 8.69 7.98
C PHE A 133 1.08 8.25 7.79
N ASP A 134 1.42 7.68 6.65
CA ASP A 134 2.79 7.23 6.36
C ASP A 134 3.81 8.38 6.37
N ARG A 135 3.39 9.60 6.04
CA ARG A 135 4.24 10.81 6.08
C ARG A 135 4.23 11.52 7.44
N SER A 136 3.41 11.08 8.35
CA SER A 136 3.27 11.69 9.68
C SER A 136 4.40 11.26 10.63
N PRO A 137 4.61 12.00 11.75
CA PRO A 137 5.57 11.61 12.78
C PRO A 137 5.35 10.22 13.38
N ILE A 138 4.12 9.70 13.33
CA ILE A 138 3.75 8.38 13.88
C ILE A 138 3.77 7.26 12.83
N GLY A 139 3.91 7.58 11.55
CA GLY A 139 3.84 6.62 10.44
C GLY A 139 4.94 5.57 10.44
N LEU A 140 6.11 5.89 11.02
CA LEU A 140 7.23 4.96 11.18
C LEU A 140 7.08 4.00 12.38
N ASN A 141 6.09 4.20 13.25
CA ASN A 141 5.82 3.26 14.34
C ASN A 141 5.41 1.91 13.74
N HIS A 142 6.30 0.93 13.83
CA HIS A 142 6.12 -0.36 13.17
C HIS A 142 4.89 -1.11 13.67
N TRP A 143 4.70 -1.16 14.99
CA TRP A 143 3.59 -1.88 15.61
C TRP A 143 2.23 -1.25 15.24
N LEU A 144 2.13 0.07 15.37
CA LEU A 144 0.93 0.83 15.03
C LEU A 144 0.69 0.83 13.53
N GLY A 145 1.72 1.10 12.73
CA GLY A 145 1.61 1.25 11.30
C GLY A 145 1.16 -0.01 10.56
N LEU A 146 1.64 -1.20 10.95
CA LEU A 146 1.14 -2.46 10.38
C LEU A 146 -0.36 -2.63 10.61
N ARG A 147 -0.82 -2.35 11.82
CA ARG A 147 -2.24 -2.50 12.20
C ARG A 147 -3.13 -1.43 11.56
N PHE A 148 -2.63 -0.20 11.49
CA PHE A 148 -3.33 0.90 10.83
C PHE A 148 -3.56 0.60 9.34
N ARG A 149 -2.51 0.19 8.61
CA ARG A 149 -2.62 -0.16 7.18
C ARG A 149 -3.53 -1.37 6.95
N CYS A 150 -3.47 -2.36 7.84
CA CYS A 150 -4.38 -3.49 7.77
C CYS A 150 -5.84 -3.08 8.04
N MET A 151 -6.08 -2.20 9.00
CA MET A 151 -7.43 -1.68 9.26
C MET A 151 -7.95 -0.89 8.04
N LEU A 152 -7.20 0.09 7.54
CA LEU A 152 -7.61 0.86 6.37
C LEU A 152 -7.75 0.01 5.10
N GLY A 153 -6.85 -0.95 4.88
CA GLY A 153 -6.88 -1.84 3.71
C GLY A 153 -8.20 -2.58 3.59
N ARG A 154 -8.84 -2.97 4.69
CA ARG A 154 -10.17 -3.61 4.67
C ARG A 154 -11.28 -2.70 4.12
N HIS A 155 -11.11 -1.38 4.23
CA HIS A 155 -12.07 -0.40 3.72
C HIS A 155 -11.74 0.12 2.32
N ILE A 156 -10.49 -0.06 1.87
CA ILE A 156 -10.00 0.43 0.59
C ILE A 156 -9.99 -0.67 -0.47
N PHE A 157 -9.43 -1.84 -0.15
CA PHE A 157 -9.19 -2.91 -1.11
C PHE A 157 -10.47 -3.68 -1.44
N ASP A 158 -10.49 -4.34 -2.59
CA ASP A 158 -11.58 -5.22 -2.99
C ASP A 158 -11.69 -6.40 -2.03
N HIS A 159 -10.54 -7.00 -1.72
CA HIS A 159 -10.44 -8.08 -0.73
C HIS A 159 -9.13 -7.97 0.05
N MET A 160 -9.22 -8.27 1.35
CA MET A 160 -8.07 -8.37 2.23
C MET A 160 -8.22 -9.52 3.20
N GLY A 161 -7.33 -10.51 3.09
CA GLY A 161 -7.29 -11.70 3.91
C GLY A 161 -6.82 -11.46 5.35
N ALA A 162 -6.95 -12.48 6.18
CA ALA A 162 -6.48 -12.46 7.55
C ALA A 162 -4.94 -12.51 7.63
N GLY A 163 -4.36 -11.86 8.63
CA GLY A 163 -2.91 -11.94 8.89
C GLY A 163 -2.02 -11.26 7.84
N VAL A 164 -2.59 -10.47 6.94
CA VAL A 164 -1.84 -9.66 5.97
C VAL A 164 -0.95 -8.66 6.71
N ARG A 165 0.25 -8.42 6.19
CA ARG A 165 1.19 -7.43 6.73
C ARG A 165 1.61 -6.46 5.63
N ILE A 166 1.27 -5.19 5.80
CA ILE A 166 1.63 -4.13 4.85
C ILE A 166 2.54 -3.13 5.54
N PHE A 167 3.76 -3.03 5.01
CA PHE A 167 4.80 -2.20 5.59
C PHE A 167 4.67 -0.73 5.16
N HIS A 168 5.47 0.13 5.78
CA HIS A 168 5.52 1.57 5.53
C HIS A 168 5.85 1.88 4.05
N GLY A 169 5.22 2.92 3.52
CA GLY A 169 5.52 3.43 2.19
C GLY A 169 4.97 2.58 1.03
N VAL A 170 4.12 1.59 1.30
CA VAL A 170 3.40 0.88 0.25
C VAL A 170 2.37 1.82 -0.36
N ASP A 171 2.43 1.98 -1.68
CA ASP A 171 1.53 2.83 -2.46
C ASP A 171 0.76 2.03 -3.51
N PHE A 172 -0.41 2.53 -3.90
CA PHE A 172 -1.29 1.90 -4.89
C PHE A 172 -2.12 2.95 -5.62
N THR A 173 -2.71 2.58 -6.77
CA THR A 173 -3.44 3.54 -7.61
C THR A 173 -4.87 3.76 -7.12
N TYR A 174 -5.70 2.72 -7.17
CA TYR A 174 -7.13 2.81 -6.84
C TYR A 174 -7.49 2.11 -5.53
N GLY A 175 -6.77 1.05 -5.19
CA GLY A 175 -7.08 0.16 -4.08
C GLY A 175 -8.27 -0.78 -4.35
N TYR A 176 -9.33 -0.30 -4.97
CA TYR A 176 -10.52 -1.11 -5.23
C TYR A 176 -10.35 -2.21 -6.29
N ASN A 177 -9.20 -2.30 -6.91
CA ASN A 177 -8.82 -3.38 -7.82
C ASN A 177 -7.72 -4.28 -7.23
N LEU A 178 -7.47 -4.16 -5.91
CA LEU A 178 -6.51 -5.00 -5.18
C LEU A 178 -7.23 -6.10 -4.41
N SER A 179 -6.81 -7.35 -4.61
CA SER A 179 -7.21 -8.49 -3.78
C SER A 179 -5.97 -9.13 -3.18
N ILE A 180 -5.91 -9.20 -1.84
CA ILE A 180 -4.75 -9.69 -1.09
C ILE A 180 -5.19 -10.87 -0.23
N GLY A 181 -4.57 -12.04 -0.43
CA GLY A 181 -4.87 -13.28 0.28
C GLY A 181 -4.28 -13.34 1.69
N ASP A 182 -4.75 -14.32 2.48
CA ASP A 182 -4.33 -14.53 3.87
C ASP A 182 -2.81 -14.62 4.02
N GLY A 183 -2.29 -14.00 5.06
CA GLY A 183 -0.87 -14.10 5.41
C GLY A 183 0.10 -13.44 4.44
N ALA A 184 -0.39 -12.81 3.37
CA ALA A 184 0.48 -12.14 2.41
C ALA A 184 1.27 -10.99 3.06
N VAL A 185 2.47 -10.75 2.55
CA VAL A 185 3.40 -9.74 3.07
C VAL A 185 3.79 -8.77 1.96
N ILE A 186 3.44 -7.51 2.13
CA ILE A 186 3.84 -6.43 1.22
C ILE A 186 4.89 -5.59 1.93
N ARG A 187 6.12 -5.66 1.43
CA ARG A 187 7.28 -5.01 2.07
C ARG A 187 7.32 -3.52 1.76
N GLN A 188 8.20 -2.84 2.50
CA GLN A 188 8.38 -1.39 2.47
C GLN A 188 8.55 -0.85 1.04
N GLY A 189 7.84 0.23 0.72
CA GLY A 189 8.01 0.97 -0.52
C GLY A 189 7.54 0.23 -1.77
N ALA A 190 6.85 -0.91 -1.65
CA ALA A 190 6.28 -1.59 -2.81
C ALA A 190 5.19 -0.71 -3.45
N LEU A 191 5.15 -0.71 -4.80
CA LEU A 191 4.17 0.03 -5.59
C LEU A 191 3.24 -0.95 -6.31
N LEU A 192 1.94 -0.86 -6.04
CA LEU A 192 0.91 -1.71 -6.61
C LEU A 192 0.02 -0.88 -7.55
N GLN A 193 0.33 -0.87 -8.84
CA GLN A 193 -0.44 -0.10 -9.82
C GLN A 193 -1.64 -0.92 -10.32
N ASP A 194 -2.73 -0.88 -9.56
CA ASP A 194 -3.89 -1.77 -9.67
C ASP A 194 -4.95 -1.31 -10.69
N ARG A 195 -4.56 -0.55 -11.73
CA ARG A 195 -5.50 -0.04 -12.75
C ARG A 195 -6.28 -1.15 -13.43
N GLY A 196 -5.61 -2.23 -13.87
CA GLY A 196 -6.21 -3.40 -14.51
C GLY A 196 -6.54 -4.56 -13.54
N GLY A 197 -6.25 -4.36 -12.24
CA GLY A 197 -6.46 -5.36 -11.20
C GLY A 197 -5.22 -6.16 -10.83
N ILE A 198 -5.00 -6.33 -9.52
CA ILE A 198 -3.90 -7.13 -8.97
C ILE A 198 -4.47 -8.11 -7.95
N LYS A 199 -4.14 -9.39 -8.12
CA LYS A 199 -4.43 -10.44 -7.13
C LYS A 199 -3.12 -10.95 -6.54
N ILE A 200 -3.01 -10.93 -5.22
CA ILE A 200 -1.86 -11.44 -4.47
C ILE A 200 -2.36 -12.64 -3.65
N GLY A 201 -1.78 -13.80 -3.91
CA GLY A 201 -2.19 -15.07 -3.31
C GLY A 201 -1.82 -15.18 -1.83
N LYS A 202 -2.40 -16.20 -1.19
CA LYS A 202 -2.15 -16.56 0.22
C LYS A 202 -0.64 -16.75 0.48
N ASN A 203 -0.13 -16.17 1.58
CA ASN A 203 1.28 -16.25 1.99
C ASN A 203 2.28 -15.76 0.94
N ALA A 204 1.86 -15.08 -0.11
CA ALA A 204 2.78 -14.49 -1.07
C ALA A 204 3.56 -13.33 -0.45
N VAL A 205 4.77 -13.10 -0.94
CA VAL A 205 5.65 -12.02 -0.47
C VAL A 205 5.99 -11.09 -1.61
N VAL A 206 5.67 -9.81 -1.46
CA VAL A 206 6.12 -8.73 -2.36
C VAL A 206 7.28 -8.01 -1.68
N GLY A 207 8.46 -8.07 -2.29
CA GLY A 207 9.72 -7.53 -1.77
C GLY A 207 9.72 -6.00 -1.68
N SER A 208 10.68 -5.48 -0.94
CA SER A 208 10.81 -4.02 -0.75
C SER A 208 11.06 -3.33 -2.08
N TYR A 209 10.33 -2.22 -2.31
CA TYR A 209 10.43 -1.42 -3.53
C TYR A 209 10.11 -2.17 -4.84
N ALA A 210 9.50 -3.36 -4.76
CA ALA A 210 9.00 -4.05 -5.93
C ALA A 210 7.84 -3.26 -6.56
N ARG A 211 7.71 -3.36 -7.87
CA ARG A 211 6.64 -2.72 -8.64
C ARG A 211 5.78 -3.77 -9.30
N ILE A 212 4.50 -3.80 -8.97
CA ILE A 212 3.52 -4.69 -9.58
C ILE A 212 2.61 -3.84 -10.45
N LEU A 213 2.68 -4.05 -11.75
CA LEU A 213 1.87 -3.31 -12.72
C LEU A 213 0.69 -4.17 -13.16
N SER A 214 -0.43 -3.56 -13.46
CA SER A 214 -1.59 -4.21 -14.08
C SER A 214 -2.05 -3.49 -15.34
N TYR A 215 -1.12 -2.89 -16.04
CA TYR A 215 -1.32 -2.28 -17.36
C TYR A 215 -0.03 -2.30 -18.16
N GLN A 216 -0.16 -2.13 -19.47
CA GLN A 216 0.97 -1.88 -20.37
C GLN A 216 0.75 -0.58 -21.13
N ARG A 217 1.80 0.19 -21.35
CA ARG A 217 1.74 1.41 -22.17
C ARG A 217 1.96 1.08 -23.63
N ASN A 218 1.24 1.76 -24.51
CA ASN A 218 1.51 1.71 -25.93
C ASN A 218 2.85 2.43 -26.20
N PRO A 219 3.87 1.76 -26.81
CA PRO A 219 5.16 2.38 -27.09
C PRO A 219 5.07 3.54 -28.10
N ASP A 220 4.07 3.53 -28.98
CA ASP A 220 3.87 4.56 -29.99
C ASP A 220 3.03 5.74 -29.50
N ASN A 221 2.30 5.56 -28.41
CA ASN A 221 1.49 6.59 -27.76
C ASN A 221 1.37 6.36 -26.25
N PHE A 222 2.21 7.04 -25.47
CA PHE A 222 2.31 6.86 -24.03
C PHE A 222 1.03 7.21 -23.23
N ASP A 223 0.10 7.95 -23.82
CA ASP A 223 -1.20 8.25 -23.20
C ASP A 223 -2.17 7.07 -23.28
N GLN A 224 -1.90 6.12 -24.17
CA GLN A 224 -2.69 4.90 -24.30
C GLN A 224 -2.12 3.78 -23.44
N VAL A 225 -3.01 3.17 -22.67
CA VAL A 225 -2.69 2.02 -21.81
C VAL A 225 -3.66 0.88 -22.08
N ALA A 226 -3.14 -0.34 -22.11
CA ALA A 226 -3.92 -1.57 -22.07
C ALA A 226 -4.01 -2.06 -20.62
N LEU A 227 -5.21 -2.15 -20.07
CA LEU A 227 -5.42 -2.70 -18.74
C LEU A 227 -5.29 -4.21 -18.78
N MET A 228 -4.45 -4.77 -17.90
CA MET A 228 -4.11 -6.19 -17.90
C MET A 228 -3.97 -6.69 -16.47
N ALA A 229 -4.90 -7.50 -16.01
CA ALA A 229 -4.86 -8.04 -14.65
C ALA A 229 -3.58 -8.85 -14.40
N THR A 230 -2.98 -8.64 -13.23
CA THR A 230 -1.76 -9.35 -12.79
C THR A 230 -2.09 -10.24 -11.60
N GLU A 231 -1.62 -11.49 -11.66
CA GLU A 231 -1.87 -12.50 -10.63
C GLU A 231 -0.56 -13.01 -10.06
N ILE A 232 -0.46 -13.01 -8.72
CA ILE A 232 0.66 -13.56 -7.96
C ILE A 232 0.12 -14.75 -7.17
N GLY A 233 0.63 -15.95 -7.45
CA GLY A 233 0.17 -17.21 -6.86
C GLY A 233 0.44 -17.32 -5.37
N ALA A 234 -0.20 -18.30 -4.72
CA ALA A 234 -0.01 -18.58 -3.31
C ALA A 234 1.44 -18.94 -3.01
N GLY A 235 2.01 -18.39 -1.94
CA GLY A 235 3.40 -18.64 -1.55
C GLY A 235 4.46 -18.09 -2.51
N ALA A 236 4.07 -17.39 -3.58
CA ALA A 236 5.04 -16.81 -4.52
C ALA A 236 5.85 -15.69 -3.86
N MET A 237 7.08 -15.51 -4.31
CA MET A 237 8.01 -14.52 -3.76
C MET A 237 8.51 -13.57 -4.85
N ILE A 238 8.18 -12.30 -4.72
CA ILE A 238 8.68 -11.24 -5.59
C ILE A 238 9.86 -10.56 -4.89
N GLY A 239 11.03 -10.59 -5.53
CA GLY A 239 12.27 -10.00 -5.00
C GLY A 239 12.18 -8.49 -4.81
N SER A 240 13.07 -7.96 -3.97
CA SER A 240 13.20 -6.51 -3.80
C SER A 240 13.59 -5.85 -5.11
N HIS A 241 12.98 -4.69 -5.40
CA HIS A 241 13.16 -3.92 -6.64
C HIS A 241 12.74 -4.63 -7.93
N ALA A 242 12.16 -5.83 -7.86
CA ALA A 242 11.64 -6.52 -9.03
C ALA A 242 10.46 -5.76 -9.65
N ILE A 243 10.31 -5.87 -10.96
CA ILE A 243 9.19 -5.29 -11.71
C ILE A 243 8.39 -6.43 -12.33
N VAL A 244 7.14 -6.57 -11.91
CA VAL A 244 6.17 -7.50 -12.51
C VAL A 244 5.31 -6.70 -13.48
N GLN A 245 5.35 -7.08 -14.75
CA GLN A 245 4.62 -6.40 -15.82
C GLN A 245 3.12 -6.70 -15.78
N GLY A 246 2.32 -5.77 -16.31
CA GLY A 246 0.89 -5.96 -16.47
C GLY A 246 0.55 -7.21 -17.28
N GLY A 247 -0.40 -8.00 -16.79
CA GLY A 247 -0.81 -9.27 -17.38
C GLY A 247 0.03 -10.49 -16.97
N ALA A 248 1.06 -10.32 -16.14
CA ALA A 248 1.86 -11.43 -15.66
C ALA A 248 1.04 -12.36 -14.74
N ARG A 249 1.30 -13.66 -14.85
CA ARG A 249 0.77 -14.70 -13.97
C ARG A 249 1.94 -15.44 -13.35
N ILE A 250 2.20 -15.15 -12.09
CA ILE A 250 3.23 -15.81 -11.30
C ILE A 250 2.61 -17.03 -10.65
N GLY A 251 3.21 -18.20 -10.84
CA GLY A 251 2.73 -19.47 -10.31
C GLY A 251 2.83 -19.56 -8.78
N GLU A 252 2.18 -20.58 -8.21
CA GLU A 252 2.31 -20.88 -6.78
C GLU A 252 3.76 -21.22 -6.43
N HIS A 253 4.25 -20.65 -5.31
CA HIS A 253 5.63 -20.83 -4.81
C HIS A 253 6.73 -20.40 -5.80
N GLU A 254 6.37 -19.71 -6.88
CA GLU A 254 7.34 -19.20 -7.85
C GLU A 254 8.11 -18.02 -7.26
N VAL A 255 9.39 -17.92 -7.66
CA VAL A 255 10.28 -16.84 -7.20
C VAL A 255 10.66 -15.97 -8.40
N VAL A 256 10.40 -14.67 -8.32
CA VAL A 256 10.69 -13.69 -9.36
C VAL A 256 11.67 -12.65 -8.83
N GLY A 257 12.76 -12.42 -9.57
CA GLY A 257 13.79 -11.46 -9.18
C GLY A 257 14.87 -12.06 -8.27
N GLU A 258 15.82 -11.22 -7.88
CA GLU A 258 16.94 -11.64 -7.03
C GLU A 258 16.58 -11.55 -5.55
N PHE A 259 16.85 -12.62 -4.83
CA PHE A 259 16.98 -12.60 -3.38
C PHE A 259 18.47 -12.61 -3.04
N PRO A 260 18.94 -11.83 -2.07
CA PRO A 260 20.31 -11.94 -1.62
C PRO A 260 20.53 -13.37 -1.07
N ALA A 261 21.08 -14.22 -1.91
CA ALA A 261 21.58 -15.50 -1.45
C ALA A 261 22.77 -15.25 -0.51
N MET A 262 22.80 -15.92 0.63
CA MET A 262 24.04 -15.97 1.40
C MET A 262 25.08 -16.66 0.48
N ARG A 263 26.02 -15.87 -0.03
CA ARG A 263 27.22 -16.43 -0.66
C ARG A 263 28.09 -16.99 0.47
N ASN A 264 28.37 -18.28 0.38
CA ASN A 264 29.38 -18.93 1.24
C ASN A 264 30.76 -18.34 0.95
#